data_efa5817e8a72a55d5dfc7846ee2848dc
#
_entry.id   efa5817e8a72a55d5dfc7846ee2848dc
#
_cell.length_a   1.000
_cell.length_b   1.000
_cell.length_c   1.000
_cell.angle_alpha   90.00
_cell.angle_beta   90.00
_cell.angle_gamma   90.00
#
_symmetry.space_group_name_H-M   'P 1'
#
loop_
_entity.id
_entity.type
_entity.pdbx_description
1 polymer ?
#
loop_
_entity_poly.entity_id
_entity_poly.type
_entity_poly.pdbx_seq_one_letter_code
_entity_poly.pdbx_strand_id
1 'polypeptide(L)'
;MYMKIFLIRHGESMQNTKENYSIGLPDHKVYLSERGKEQALQAGEFLKQYIKDHQIDLSKAVLWVSPYTRTRETAELINQSLQIEKVKEDITLIEQQYGLFSDKEIAKIKELYPEQFAYYDNYYQNDGKFYAKLPQGESPFDVALRTKQFINTIFRDEEEILFIVTHGTTIRTFVMNWFHHSPEWFNAEPNMENCSIRLIESENKQSTDEYIYGGPVLKLKK
;
A
#
# COMPACT_ATOMS: atom_id res chain seq x y z
N MET A 1 -19.49 9.19 13.51
CA MET A 1 -19.27 8.13 12.52
C MET A 1 -18.25 7.19 13.15
N TYR A 2 -18.55 5.91 13.15
CA TYR A 2 -17.64 4.85 13.58
C TYR A 2 -17.07 4.17 12.33
N MET A 3 -15.76 3.93 12.29
CA MET A 3 -15.12 3.29 11.15
C MET A 3 -13.86 2.52 11.60
N LYS A 4 -13.71 1.29 11.14
CA LYS A 4 -12.47 0.51 11.25
C LYS A 4 -11.88 0.28 9.87
N ILE A 5 -10.63 0.65 9.66
CA ILE A 5 -9.95 0.52 8.38
C ILE A 5 -8.71 -0.35 8.57
N PHE A 6 -8.72 -1.52 7.96
CA PHE A 6 -7.59 -2.44 7.92
C PHE A 6 -6.80 -2.18 6.63
N LEU A 7 -5.68 -1.45 6.73
CA LEU A 7 -4.77 -1.21 5.62
C LEU A 7 -3.80 -2.38 5.51
N ILE A 8 -3.82 -3.09 4.39
CA ILE A 8 -3.07 -4.32 4.17
C ILE A 8 -2.13 -4.13 2.99
N ARG A 9 -0.83 -4.29 3.20
CA ARG A 9 0.11 -4.34 2.09
C ARG A 9 0.05 -5.70 1.42
N HIS A 10 0.13 -5.75 0.08
CA HIS A 10 0.20 -7.01 -0.66
C HIS A 10 1.34 -7.92 -0.17
N GLY A 11 1.20 -9.24 -0.36
CA GLY A 11 2.23 -10.23 -0.09
C GLY A 11 3.48 -10.02 -0.94
N GLU A 12 4.57 -10.74 -0.62
CA GLU A 12 5.79 -10.67 -1.41
C GLU A 12 5.48 -11.00 -2.88
N SER A 13 5.78 -10.05 -3.77
CA SER A 13 5.64 -10.24 -5.22
C SER A 13 6.96 -10.72 -5.83
N MET A 14 6.90 -11.26 -7.05
CA MET A 14 8.10 -11.62 -7.79
C MET A 14 9.08 -10.45 -7.93
N GLN A 15 8.60 -9.21 -7.92
CA GLN A 15 9.43 -8.01 -7.94
C GLN A 15 10.11 -7.72 -6.58
N ASN A 16 9.62 -8.26 -5.48
CA ASN A 16 10.23 -8.11 -4.16
C ASN A 16 11.30 -9.19 -3.88
N THR A 17 11.35 -10.26 -4.66
CA THR A 17 12.35 -11.31 -4.50
C THR A 17 13.72 -10.81 -4.99
N LYS A 18 14.82 -11.37 -4.45
CA LYS A 18 16.17 -11.06 -4.91
C LYS A 18 16.56 -11.81 -6.18
N GLU A 19 15.76 -12.77 -6.57
CA GLU A 19 15.98 -13.64 -7.71
C GLU A 19 15.29 -13.08 -8.96
N ASN A 20 15.99 -12.26 -9.72
CA ASN A 20 15.71 -11.84 -11.10
C ASN A 20 14.23 -11.73 -11.52
N TYR A 21 13.66 -10.63 -11.26
CA TYR A 21 12.28 -10.33 -11.60
C TYR A 21 12.11 -9.40 -12.80
N SER A 22 13.08 -9.30 -13.63
CA SER A 22 12.88 -8.76 -14.97
C SER A 22 12.22 -9.82 -15.85
N ILE A 23 11.02 -10.26 -15.47
CA ILE A 23 10.22 -11.21 -16.26
C ILE A 23 9.55 -10.55 -17.45
N GLY A 24 9.90 -9.29 -17.78
CA GLY A 24 9.31 -8.54 -18.87
C GLY A 24 7.81 -8.25 -18.72
N LEU A 25 7.26 -8.44 -17.52
CA LEU A 25 5.86 -8.10 -17.24
C LEU A 25 5.72 -6.65 -16.85
N PRO A 26 4.66 -5.97 -17.30
CA PRO A 26 4.29 -4.66 -16.76
C PRO A 26 4.02 -4.76 -15.26
N ASP A 27 4.36 -3.72 -14.49
CA ASP A 27 4.24 -3.70 -13.02
C ASP A 27 2.86 -4.15 -12.51
N HIS A 28 1.79 -3.75 -13.17
CA HIS A 28 0.43 -4.12 -12.79
C HIS A 28 0.12 -5.62 -12.96
N LYS A 29 0.93 -6.37 -13.74
CA LYS A 29 0.79 -7.82 -13.96
C LYS A 29 1.73 -8.66 -13.11
N VAL A 30 2.60 -8.05 -12.31
CA VAL A 30 3.49 -8.77 -11.41
C VAL A 30 2.65 -9.48 -10.34
N TYR A 31 2.83 -10.79 -10.23
CA TYR A 31 2.11 -11.68 -9.33
C TYR A 31 2.89 -11.96 -8.03
N LEU A 32 2.26 -12.63 -7.07
CA LEU A 32 2.90 -13.03 -5.81
C LEU A 32 3.94 -14.13 -6.02
N SER A 33 4.99 -14.11 -5.18
CA SER A 33 5.85 -15.29 -4.99
C SER A 33 5.08 -16.36 -4.18
N GLU A 34 5.59 -17.61 -4.15
CA GLU A 34 4.99 -18.65 -3.30
C GLU A 34 4.99 -18.21 -1.83
N ARG A 35 6.07 -17.57 -1.37
CA ARG A 35 6.12 -16.97 -0.03
C ARG A 35 5.06 -15.90 0.16
N GLY A 36 4.83 -15.07 -0.85
CA GLY A 36 3.79 -14.03 -0.79
C GLY A 36 2.39 -14.61 -0.64
N LYS A 37 2.11 -15.74 -1.28
CA LYS A 37 0.84 -16.47 -1.11
C LYS A 37 0.69 -17.02 0.31
N GLU A 38 1.75 -17.63 0.86
CA GLU A 38 1.76 -18.09 2.26
C GLU A 38 1.54 -16.95 3.24
N GLN A 39 2.20 -15.81 3.03
CA GLN A 39 2.00 -14.60 3.85
C GLN A 39 0.54 -14.13 3.81
N ALA A 40 -0.10 -14.14 2.64
CA ALA A 40 -1.49 -13.72 2.49
C ALA A 40 -2.46 -14.67 3.22
N LEU A 41 -2.25 -15.98 3.13
CA LEU A 41 -3.04 -16.97 3.87
C LEU A 41 -2.90 -16.79 5.39
N GLN A 42 -1.67 -16.59 5.88
CA GLN A 42 -1.41 -16.36 7.30
C GLN A 42 -2.06 -15.06 7.81
N ALA A 43 -2.01 -13.98 7.00
CA ALA A 43 -2.69 -12.73 7.32
C ALA A 43 -4.22 -12.90 7.36
N GLY A 44 -4.77 -13.71 6.47
CA GLY A 44 -6.20 -14.06 6.46
C GLY A 44 -6.62 -14.79 7.73
N GLU A 45 -5.88 -15.81 8.16
CA GLU A 45 -6.16 -16.54 9.40
C GLU A 45 -5.99 -15.64 10.64
N PHE A 46 -4.98 -14.79 10.67
CA PHE A 46 -4.83 -13.78 11.72
C PHE A 46 -6.06 -12.87 11.81
N LEU A 47 -6.49 -12.30 10.67
CA LEU A 47 -7.66 -11.41 10.64
C LEU A 47 -8.92 -12.13 11.09
N LYS A 48 -9.15 -13.36 10.67
CA LYS A 48 -10.29 -14.18 11.10
C LYS A 48 -10.33 -14.33 12.63
N GLN A 49 -9.19 -14.63 13.24
CA GLN A 49 -9.09 -14.72 14.69
C GLN A 49 -9.29 -13.36 15.36
N TYR A 50 -8.64 -12.31 14.86
CA TYR A 50 -8.77 -10.94 15.35
C TYR A 50 -10.24 -10.46 15.36
N ILE A 51 -10.96 -10.69 14.24
CA ILE A 51 -12.37 -10.32 14.10
C ILE A 51 -13.24 -11.05 15.12
N LYS A 52 -12.98 -12.34 15.33
CA LYS A 52 -13.69 -13.15 16.33
C LYS A 52 -13.45 -12.65 17.75
N ASP A 53 -12.20 -12.38 18.11
CA ASP A 53 -11.81 -11.96 19.47
C ASP A 53 -12.34 -10.58 19.82
N HIS A 54 -12.46 -9.69 18.82
CA HIS A 54 -12.98 -8.32 18.99
C HIS A 54 -14.48 -8.21 18.62
N GLN A 55 -15.16 -9.33 18.33
CA GLN A 55 -16.59 -9.39 18.00
C GLN A 55 -16.99 -8.39 16.89
N ILE A 56 -16.15 -8.26 15.84
CA ILE A 56 -16.39 -7.35 14.72
C ILE A 56 -17.45 -7.95 13.79
N ASP A 57 -18.52 -7.20 13.55
CA ASP A 57 -19.57 -7.60 12.62
C ASP A 57 -19.17 -7.30 11.17
N LEU A 58 -19.01 -8.35 10.36
CA LEU A 58 -18.65 -8.23 8.95
C LEU A 58 -19.84 -7.95 8.02
N SER A 59 -21.08 -7.89 8.52
CA SER A 59 -22.26 -7.61 7.69
C SER A 59 -22.21 -6.25 6.98
N LYS A 60 -21.44 -5.30 7.54
CA LYS A 60 -21.18 -3.98 6.97
C LYS A 60 -19.72 -3.83 6.46
N ALA A 61 -19.08 -4.94 6.16
CA ALA A 61 -17.70 -4.91 5.69
C ALA A 61 -17.62 -4.78 4.17
N VAL A 62 -16.56 -4.11 3.70
CA VAL A 62 -16.18 -4.07 2.30
C VAL A 62 -14.68 -4.34 2.16
N LEU A 63 -14.32 -5.10 1.13
CA LEU A 63 -12.94 -5.36 0.74
C LEU A 63 -12.62 -4.52 -0.51
N TRP A 64 -11.84 -3.46 -0.31
CA TRP A 64 -11.31 -2.63 -1.38
C TRP A 64 -9.96 -3.15 -1.85
N VAL A 65 -9.75 -3.20 -3.15
CA VAL A 65 -8.57 -3.82 -3.74
C VAL A 65 -7.97 -2.92 -4.82
N SER A 66 -6.65 -2.74 -4.79
CA SER A 66 -5.93 -2.21 -5.94
C SER A 66 -6.03 -3.17 -7.13
N PRO A 67 -6.21 -2.68 -8.38
CA PRO A 67 -6.38 -3.54 -9.55
C PRO A 67 -5.12 -4.29 -10.01
N TYR A 68 -3.99 -4.18 -9.30
CA TYR A 68 -2.76 -4.89 -9.62
C TYR A 68 -2.86 -6.39 -9.27
N THR A 69 -2.23 -7.27 -10.06
CA THR A 69 -2.32 -8.72 -9.88
C THR A 69 -1.93 -9.14 -8.47
N ARG A 70 -0.80 -8.66 -7.94
CA ARG A 70 -0.32 -9.01 -6.59
C ARG A 70 -1.28 -8.64 -5.47
N THR A 71 -2.04 -7.54 -5.63
CA THR A 71 -3.04 -7.12 -4.65
C THR A 71 -4.33 -7.91 -4.77
N ARG A 72 -4.75 -8.26 -5.98
CA ARG A 72 -5.90 -9.16 -6.23
C ARG A 72 -5.65 -10.54 -5.63
N GLU A 73 -4.49 -11.14 -5.92
CA GLU A 73 -4.12 -12.45 -5.34
C GLU A 73 -4.04 -12.40 -3.81
N THR A 74 -3.46 -11.33 -3.23
CA THR A 74 -3.44 -11.14 -1.78
C THR A 74 -4.85 -11.05 -1.21
N ALA A 75 -5.71 -10.23 -1.81
CA ALA A 75 -7.08 -10.03 -1.37
C ALA A 75 -7.91 -11.31 -1.47
N GLU A 76 -7.76 -12.08 -2.56
CA GLU A 76 -8.44 -13.36 -2.75
C GLU A 76 -8.05 -14.37 -1.66
N LEU A 77 -6.75 -14.52 -1.38
CA LEU A 77 -6.25 -15.43 -0.35
C LEU A 77 -6.71 -15.05 1.06
N ILE A 78 -6.66 -13.75 1.40
CA ILE A 78 -7.17 -13.25 2.68
C ILE A 78 -8.68 -13.49 2.78
N ASN A 79 -9.42 -13.25 1.70
CA ASN A 79 -10.88 -13.36 1.70
C ASN A 79 -11.39 -14.80 1.78
N GLN A 80 -10.55 -15.81 1.52
CA GLN A 80 -10.89 -17.21 1.81
C GLN A 80 -11.22 -17.42 3.29
N SER A 81 -10.53 -16.68 4.19
CA SER A 81 -10.76 -16.76 5.65
C SER A 81 -11.88 -15.82 6.12
N LEU A 82 -12.06 -14.65 5.49
CA LEU A 82 -13.01 -13.61 5.92
C LEU A 82 -14.39 -13.74 5.32
N GLN A 83 -14.49 -14.24 4.08
CA GLN A 83 -15.73 -14.41 3.32
C GLN A 83 -16.56 -13.12 3.17
N ILE A 84 -15.89 -11.99 2.96
CA ILE A 84 -16.54 -10.71 2.69
C ILE A 84 -17.15 -10.76 1.30
N GLU A 85 -18.47 -10.55 1.22
CA GLU A 85 -19.22 -10.62 -0.05
C GLU A 85 -18.99 -9.37 -0.92
N LYS A 86 -18.89 -8.20 -0.29
CA LYS A 86 -18.75 -6.92 -0.98
C LYS A 86 -17.28 -6.64 -1.28
N VAL A 87 -16.86 -6.95 -2.52
CA VAL A 87 -15.49 -6.68 -3.01
C VAL A 87 -15.56 -5.60 -4.08
N LYS A 88 -14.74 -4.56 -3.93
CA LYS A 88 -14.67 -3.43 -4.87
C LYS A 88 -13.21 -3.19 -5.28
N GLU A 89 -12.99 -2.82 -6.54
CA GLU A 89 -11.68 -2.34 -7.01
C GLU A 89 -11.70 -0.84 -7.20
N ASP A 90 -10.57 -0.17 -6.87
CA ASP A 90 -10.41 1.24 -7.15
C ASP A 90 -9.01 1.53 -7.71
N ILE A 91 -8.98 2.24 -8.86
CA ILE A 91 -7.74 2.61 -9.55
C ILE A 91 -6.88 3.57 -8.72
N THR A 92 -7.46 4.33 -7.82
CA THR A 92 -6.72 5.24 -6.94
C THR A 92 -5.86 4.53 -5.91
N LEU A 93 -6.07 3.21 -5.73
CA LEU A 93 -5.30 2.35 -4.81
C LEU A 93 -4.03 1.74 -5.44
N ILE A 94 -3.70 2.02 -6.71
CA ILE A 94 -2.48 1.48 -7.35
C ILE A 94 -1.21 1.96 -6.64
N GLU A 95 -0.07 1.28 -6.88
CA GLU A 95 1.23 1.72 -6.37
C GLU A 95 1.73 2.97 -7.11
N GLN A 96 2.67 3.69 -6.52
CA GLN A 96 3.39 4.77 -7.18
C GLN A 96 3.93 4.31 -8.53
N GLN A 97 3.66 5.07 -9.57
CA GLN A 97 4.18 4.82 -10.91
C GLN A 97 5.65 5.24 -10.99
N TYR A 98 6.56 4.29 -11.21
CA TYR A 98 7.99 4.57 -11.27
C TYR A 98 8.47 5.06 -12.65
N GLY A 99 7.61 5.06 -13.67
CA GLY A 99 7.91 5.57 -15.00
C GLY A 99 9.17 4.94 -15.62
N LEU A 100 10.08 5.77 -16.12
CA LEU A 100 11.33 5.30 -16.73
C LEU A 100 12.26 4.54 -15.74
N PHE A 101 12.06 4.72 -14.44
CA PHE A 101 12.91 4.11 -13.42
C PHE A 101 12.35 2.77 -12.92
N SER A 102 11.17 2.35 -13.43
CA SER A 102 10.57 1.06 -13.06
C SER A 102 11.52 -0.10 -13.32
N ASP A 103 11.60 -1.03 -12.37
CA ASP A 103 12.36 -2.29 -12.46
C ASP A 103 13.85 -2.15 -12.78
N LYS A 104 14.46 -1.05 -12.40
CA LYS A 104 15.87 -0.78 -12.66
C LYS A 104 16.61 -0.38 -11.41
N GLU A 105 17.83 -0.90 -11.29
CA GLU A 105 18.78 -0.42 -10.30
C GLU A 105 19.28 0.98 -10.63
N ILE A 106 19.66 1.75 -9.61
CA ILE A 106 20.13 3.13 -9.75
C ILE A 106 21.30 3.24 -10.74
N ALA A 107 22.23 2.28 -10.72
CA ALA A 107 23.36 2.26 -11.66
C ALA A 107 22.87 2.19 -13.12
N LYS A 108 21.88 1.34 -13.38
CA LYS A 108 21.31 1.19 -14.73
C LYS A 108 20.47 2.40 -15.14
N ILE A 109 19.79 3.02 -14.19
CA ILE A 109 19.04 4.28 -14.44
C ILE A 109 20.02 5.38 -14.87
N LYS A 110 21.14 5.56 -14.15
CA LYS A 110 22.17 6.54 -14.48
C LYS A 110 22.81 6.31 -15.85
N GLU A 111 22.99 5.05 -16.23
CA GLU A 111 23.52 4.67 -17.53
C GLU A 111 22.54 4.99 -18.67
N LEU A 112 21.28 4.58 -18.51
CA LEU A 112 20.26 4.67 -19.59
C LEU A 112 19.60 6.06 -19.68
N TYR A 113 19.48 6.76 -18.57
CA TYR A 113 18.72 8.00 -18.45
C TYR A 113 19.47 9.08 -17.64
N PRO A 114 20.72 9.45 -18.02
CA PRO A 114 21.57 10.33 -17.21
C PRO A 114 20.95 11.71 -16.95
N GLU A 115 20.33 12.31 -17.97
CA GLU A 115 19.71 13.64 -17.84
C GLU A 115 18.46 13.59 -16.97
N GLN A 116 17.60 12.59 -17.16
CA GLN A 116 16.37 12.39 -16.38
C GLN A 116 16.70 12.07 -14.93
N PHE A 117 17.78 11.29 -14.69
CA PHE A 117 18.26 11.02 -13.34
C PHE A 117 18.78 12.29 -12.67
N ALA A 118 19.60 13.09 -13.35
CA ALA A 118 20.14 14.34 -12.81
C ALA A 118 19.02 15.33 -12.45
N TYR A 119 18.00 15.43 -13.31
CA TYR A 119 16.81 16.26 -13.03
C TYR A 119 16.08 15.76 -11.76
N TYR A 120 15.76 14.46 -11.68
CA TYR A 120 15.08 13.87 -10.52
C TYR A 120 15.91 14.04 -9.24
N ASP A 121 17.21 13.75 -9.30
CA ASP A 121 18.11 13.84 -8.14
C ASP A 121 18.21 15.27 -7.61
N ASN A 122 18.26 16.26 -8.50
CA ASN A 122 18.24 17.67 -8.10
C ASN A 122 16.99 18.02 -7.28
N TYR A 123 15.80 17.61 -7.72
CA TYR A 123 14.56 17.81 -6.96
C TYR A 123 14.58 17.01 -5.65
N TYR A 124 15.05 15.76 -5.70
CA TYR A 124 15.13 14.91 -4.52
C TYR A 124 16.03 15.51 -3.43
N GLN A 125 17.16 16.12 -3.82
CA GLN A 125 18.10 16.73 -2.87
C GLN A 125 17.59 18.07 -2.31
N ASN A 126 16.86 18.86 -3.09
CA ASN A 126 16.42 20.20 -2.69
C ASN A 126 15.03 20.20 -2.05
N ASP A 127 14.07 19.47 -2.63
CA ASP A 127 12.65 19.50 -2.22
C ASP A 127 12.22 18.24 -1.44
N GLY A 128 13.12 17.26 -1.34
CA GLY A 128 12.90 16.00 -0.66
C GLY A 128 12.10 15.00 -1.49
N LYS A 129 12.09 13.77 -1.00
CA LYS A 129 11.47 12.62 -1.67
C LYS A 129 10.00 12.82 -1.97
N PHE A 130 9.27 13.52 -1.11
CA PHE A 130 7.82 13.64 -1.24
C PHE A 130 7.40 14.36 -2.53
N TYR A 131 8.15 15.39 -2.92
CA TYR A 131 7.85 16.20 -4.11
C TYR A 131 8.60 15.76 -5.36
N ALA A 132 9.66 14.96 -5.23
CA ALA A 132 10.48 14.54 -6.35
C ALA A 132 9.70 13.62 -7.30
N LYS A 133 9.29 14.18 -8.45
CA LYS A 133 8.53 13.46 -9.47
C LYS A 133 9.45 12.60 -10.31
N LEU A 134 9.12 11.32 -10.40
CA LEU A 134 9.82 10.39 -11.28
C LEU A 134 9.54 10.70 -12.76
N PRO A 135 10.54 10.63 -13.63
CA PRO A 135 10.36 10.85 -15.08
C PRO A 135 9.31 9.90 -15.67
N GLN A 136 8.27 10.45 -16.28
CA GLN A 136 7.08 9.72 -16.77
C GLN A 136 6.37 8.90 -15.69
N GLY A 137 6.57 9.22 -14.42
CA GLY A 137 5.97 8.57 -13.28
C GLY A 137 5.30 9.54 -12.32
N GLU A 138 5.12 9.10 -11.08
CA GLU A 138 4.52 9.87 -10.00
C GLU A 138 5.55 10.29 -8.96
N SER A 139 5.33 11.41 -8.30
CA SER A 139 5.87 11.70 -6.97
C SER A 139 4.97 11.08 -5.89
N PRO A 140 5.43 10.92 -4.65
CA PRO A 140 4.55 10.61 -3.54
C PRO A 140 3.43 11.65 -3.33
N PHE A 141 3.65 12.91 -3.70
CA PHE A 141 2.61 13.94 -3.71
C PHE A 141 1.47 13.61 -4.68
N ASP A 142 1.78 13.15 -5.91
CA ASP A 142 0.75 12.70 -6.86
C ASP A 142 -0.06 11.53 -6.29
N VAL A 143 0.61 10.58 -5.62
CA VAL A 143 -0.06 9.46 -4.92
C VAL A 143 -0.94 9.98 -3.79
N ALA A 144 -0.49 10.97 -3.01
CA ALA A 144 -1.27 11.57 -1.94
C ALA A 144 -2.55 12.24 -2.46
N LEU A 145 -2.52 12.88 -3.63
CA LEU A 145 -3.70 13.47 -4.25
C LEU A 145 -4.77 12.42 -4.58
N ARG A 146 -4.38 11.28 -5.17
CA ARG A 146 -5.34 10.22 -5.50
C ARG A 146 -5.82 9.41 -4.27
N THR A 147 -4.98 9.21 -3.25
CA THR A 147 -5.43 8.59 -1.99
C THR A 147 -6.40 9.47 -1.24
N LYS A 148 -6.28 10.81 -1.34
CA LYS A 148 -7.27 11.74 -0.79
C LYS A 148 -8.62 11.62 -1.51
N GLN A 149 -8.63 11.39 -2.83
CA GLN A 149 -9.86 11.12 -3.58
C GLN A 149 -10.51 9.82 -3.10
N PHE A 150 -9.73 8.77 -2.86
CA PHE A 150 -10.23 7.51 -2.33
C PHE A 150 -10.85 7.69 -0.92
N ILE A 151 -10.18 8.43 -0.04
CA ILE A 151 -10.72 8.76 1.30
C ILE A 151 -12.09 9.45 1.18
N ASN A 152 -12.25 10.38 0.24
CA ASN A 152 -13.54 11.02 -0.01
C ASN A 152 -14.60 10.03 -0.56
N THR A 153 -14.19 8.99 -1.26
CA THR A 153 -15.10 7.94 -1.74
C THR A 153 -15.63 7.11 -0.57
N ILE A 154 -14.76 6.63 0.32
CA ILE A 154 -15.18 5.81 1.46
C ILE A 154 -16.04 6.57 2.48
N PHE A 155 -15.90 7.90 2.59
CA PHE A 155 -16.79 8.70 3.44
C PHE A 155 -18.22 8.83 2.90
N ARG A 156 -18.48 8.45 1.64
CA ARG A 156 -19.82 8.46 1.03
C ARG A 156 -20.49 7.09 1.12
N ASP A 157 -19.73 6.06 1.42
CA ASP A 157 -20.20 4.70 1.56
C ASP A 157 -20.80 4.50 2.97
N GLU A 158 -21.67 3.53 3.12
CA GLU A 158 -22.35 3.21 4.39
C GLU A 158 -21.61 2.16 5.21
N GLU A 159 -20.52 1.61 4.66
CA GLU A 159 -19.72 0.58 5.32
C GLU A 159 -18.92 1.16 6.48
N GLU A 160 -18.95 0.42 7.59
CA GLU A 160 -18.23 0.80 8.82
C GLU A 160 -16.89 0.07 8.96
N ILE A 161 -16.75 -1.09 8.28
CA ILE A 161 -15.56 -1.96 8.36
C ILE A 161 -14.95 -2.07 6.96
N LEU A 162 -13.76 -1.52 6.78
CA LEU A 162 -13.07 -1.49 5.50
C LEU A 162 -11.78 -2.31 5.57
N PHE A 163 -11.62 -3.26 4.67
CA PHE A 163 -10.36 -3.91 4.38
C PHE A 163 -9.82 -3.35 3.07
N ILE A 164 -8.59 -2.84 3.08
CA ILE A 164 -8.01 -2.17 1.91
C ILE A 164 -6.68 -2.85 1.58
N VAL A 165 -6.67 -3.68 0.53
CA VAL A 165 -5.45 -4.36 0.07
C VAL A 165 -4.79 -3.51 -1.02
N THR A 166 -3.61 -2.96 -0.69
CA THR A 166 -2.91 -2.02 -1.55
C THR A 166 -1.38 -2.11 -1.37
N HIS A 167 -0.63 -1.02 -1.53
CA HIS A 167 0.82 -0.98 -1.67
C HIS A 167 1.48 -0.04 -0.66
N GLY A 168 2.81 -0.13 -0.53
CA GLY A 168 3.56 0.56 0.50
C GLY A 168 3.46 2.09 0.43
N THR A 169 3.69 2.70 -0.73
CA THR A 169 3.59 4.16 -0.87
C THR A 169 2.15 4.63 -0.72
N THR A 170 1.21 3.89 -1.27
CA THR A 170 -0.22 4.20 -1.20
C THR A 170 -0.74 4.17 0.24
N ILE A 171 -0.34 3.19 1.06
CA ILE A 171 -0.71 3.14 2.49
C ILE A 171 -0.13 4.35 3.24
N ARG A 172 1.15 4.66 3.03
CA ARG A 172 1.77 5.83 3.71
C ARG A 172 1.07 7.13 3.36
N THR A 173 0.72 7.35 2.09
CA THR A 173 -0.02 8.55 1.68
C THR A 173 -1.46 8.54 2.17
N PHE A 174 -2.09 7.38 2.30
CA PHE A 174 -3.41 7.25 2.92
C PHE A 174 -3.36 7.70 4.40
N VAL A 175 -2.44 7.14 5.18
CA VAL A 175 -2.26 7.50 6.60
C VAL A 175 -1.91 8.97 6.75
N MET A 176 -0.98 9.48 5.92
CA MET A 176 -0.64 10.90 5.89
C MET A 176 -1.87 11.80 5.69
N ASN A 177 -2.72 11.46 4.72
CA ASN A 177 -3.93 12.23 4.44
C ASN A 177 -4.98 12.10 5.55
N TRP A 178 -5.12 10.90 6.12
CA TRP A 178 -6.12 10.63 7.17
C TRP A 178 -5.84 11.44 8.44
N PHE A 179 -4.58 11.46 8.87
CA PHE A 179 -4.14 12.14 10.10
C PHE A 179 -3.62 13.56 9.85
N HIS A 180 -3.67 14.07 8.63
CA HIS A 180 -3.13 15.38 8.25
C HIS A 180 -1.65 15.56 8.61
N HIS A 181 -0.85 14.49 8.45
CA HIS A 181 0.59 14.55 8.66
C HIS A 181 1.31 15.38 7.58
N SER A 182 2.49 15.88 7.91
CA SER A 182 3.32 16.67 7.00
C SER A 182 4.12 15.79 6.01
N PRO A 183 4.68 16.40 4.94
CA PRO A 183 5.62 15.72 4.04
C PRO A 183 6.86 15.16 4.76
N GLU A 184 7.32 15.82 5.82
CA GLU A 184 8.45 15.34 6.63
C GLU A 184 8.10 14.03 7.35
N TRP A 185 6.89 13.92 7.87
CA TRP A 185 6.39 12.66 8.42
C TRP A 185 6.44 11.55 7.35
N PHE A 186 5.92 11.81 6.14
CA PHE A 186 5.98 10.82 5.04
C PHE A 186 7.42 10.40 4.71
N ASN A 187 8.37 11.33 4.72
CA ASN A 187 9.76 11.04 4.43
C ASN A 187 10.42 10.18 5.54
N ALA A 188 10.01 10.35 6.78
CA ALA A 188 10.50 9.61 7.95
C ALA A 188 9.83 8.24 8.12
N GLU A 189 8.53 8.14 7.76
CA GLU A 189 7.74 6.92 7.93
C GLU A 189 8.30 5.77 7.07
N PRO A 190 8.64 4.62 7.67
CA PRO A 190 9.12 3.47 6.93
C PRO A 190 7.99 2.79 6.13
N ASN A 191 8.36 2.00 5.12
CA ASN A 191 7.40 1.10 4.49
C ASN A 191 6.98 -0.01 5.46
N MET A 192 5.77 -0.50 5.28
CA MET A 192 5.29 -1.72 5.94
C MET A 192 5.95 -2.96 5.33
N GLU A 193 6.10 -4.02 6.12
CA GLU A 193 6.43 -5.35 5.58
C GLU A 193 5.28 -5.92 4.74
N ASN A 194 5.57 -6.89 3.88
CA ASN A 194 4.55 -7.56 3.08
C ASN A 194 3.51 -8.26 3.98
N CYS A 195 2.25 -8.19 3.61
CA CYS A 195 1.09 -8.65 4.38
C CYS A 195 0.96 -8.05 5.79
N SER A 196 1.73 -7.02 6.16
CA SER A 196 1.47 -6.30 7.40
C SER A 196 0.12 -5.60 7.35
N ILE A 197 -0.51 -5.50 8.52
CA ILE A 197 -1.84 -4.91 8.68
C ILE A 197 -1.75 -3.75 9.68
N ARG A 198 -2.17 -2.58 9.22
CA ARG A 198 -2.29 -1.36 10.00
C ARG A 198 -3.77 -1.05 10.19
N LEU A 199 -4.21 -0.96 11.43
CA LEU A 199 -5.59 -0.66 11.79
C LEU A 199 -5.74 0.82 12.12
N ILE A 200 -6.68 1.47 11.48
CA ILE A 200 -7.17 2.79 11.86
C ILE A 200 -8.57 2.61 12.45
N GLU A 201 -8.76 3.03 13.69
CA GLU A 201 -10.07 3.13 14.31
C GLU A 201 -10.45 4.59 14.43
N SER A 202 -11.62 4.94 13.92
CA SER A 202 -12.12 6.30 13.95
C SER A 202 -13.50 6.35 14.60
N GLU A 203 -13.63 7.14 15.66
CA GLU A 203 -14.87 7.39 16.35
C GLU A 203 -14.96 8.86 16.78
N ASN A 204 -16.09 9.52 16.54
CA ASN A 204 -16.37 10.89 17.00
C ASN A 204 -15.26 11.89 16.65
N LYS A 205 -14.66 11.78 15.45
CA LYS A 205 -13.54 12.61 14.93
C LYS A 205 -12.20 12.38 15.64
N GLN A 206 -12.09 11.37 16.46
CA GLN A 206 -10.81 10.91 17.00
C GLN A 206 -10.41 9.63 16.26
N SER A 207 -9.15 9.50 15.91
CA SER A 207 -8.63 8.32 15.23
C SER A 207 -7.36 7.84 15.91
N THR A 208 -7.23 6.52 16.00
CA THR A 208 -6.02 5.82 16.41
C THR A 208 -5.43 5.07 15.22
N ASP A 209 -4.18 4.67 15.32
CA ASP A 209 -3.44 4.00 14.27
C ASP A 209 -2.38 3.08 14.88
N GLU A 210 -2.45 1.80 14.55
CA GLU A 210 -1.51 0.80 15.06
C GLU A 210 -1.26 -0.35 14.08
N TYR A 211 -0.11 -0.99 14.21
CA TYR A 211 0.15 -2.27 13.54
C TYR A 211 -0.42 -3.40 14.40
N ILE A 212 -1.38 -4.14 13.86
CA ILE A 212 -1.97 -5.31 14.53
C ILE A 212 -1.34 -6.63 14.05
N TYR A 213 -0.66 -6.61 12.89
CA TYR A 213 0.05 -7.75 12.33
C TYR A 213 1.26 -7.30 11.53
N GLY A 214 2.41 -7.98 11.69
CA GLY A 214 3.66 -7.55 11.09
C GLY A 214 4.13 -6.20 11.63
N GLY A 215 4.70 -5.36 10.77
CA GLY A 215 5.20 -4.06 11.22
C GLY A 215 5.88 -3.26 10.10
N PRO A 216 6.59 -2.20 10.48
CA PRO A 216 7.40 -1.43 9.56
C PRO A 216 8.70 -2.16 9.20
N VAL A 217 9.17 -1.94 7.98
CA VAL A 217 10.50 -2.41 7.55
C VAL A 217 11.57 -1.65 8.35
N LEU A 218 12.17 -2.32 9.32
CA LEU A 218 13.25 -1.72 10.11
C LEU A 218 14.51 -1.59 9.26
N LYS A 219 14.98 -0.36 9.04
CA LYS A 219 16.31 -0.12 8.49
C LYS A 219 17.32 -0.54 9.55
N LEU A 220 18.06 -1.62 9.32
CA LEU A 220 19.24 -1.91 10.10
C LEU A 220 20.15 -0.66 10.02
N LYS A 221 20.40 -0.01 11.17
CA LYS A 221 21.41 1.06 11.25
C LYS A 221 22.73 0.42 10.82
N LYS A 222 23.26 0.86 9.66
CA LYS A 222 24.61 0.54 9.22
C LYS A 222 25.61 1.35 10.07
#